data_68a370b724a30d04938901214fba8737
#
_entry.id   68a370b724a30d04938901214fba8737
#
_cell.length_a   1.000
_cell.length_b   1.000
_cell.length_c   1.000
_cell.angle_alpha   90.00
_cell.angle_beta   90.00
_cell.angle_gamma   90.00
#
_symmetry.space_group_name_H-M   'P 1'
#
loop_
_entity.id
_entity.type
_entity.pdbx_description
1 polymer ?
#
loop_
_entity_poly.entity_id
_entity_poly.type
_entity_poly.pdbx_seq_one_letter_code
_entity_poly.pdbx_strand_id
1 'polypeptide(L)'
;MLRKSAGLELSRAQILGFRRRAGLLDERLPASAKSLRLAAWAGLQDSMPRAALLSIHAGVKGCHADHWEHPSLVQLWGPRFNVYVVAEKDLPVFSLARLPDDARRRARAQDTALRLQSFLDGRRMPCGQAGRALGAHPNSLRYAAPTGTVLLRWDGAHDAVVWCRPPPNLEPPDARLELARRYLHIFGPFYRGVIRPLGWYRNSEAKATFDRLVVELTPAHTPTGGAWILADDEAAFQQSEWQQAAPARLLPSGDAYYLWWGADREILVPDAKRRAELWTTRVWPGALLVNGEIAGVWRRSAGEMSIDTWRRLSPTEWEAVEAEAAALPLPDLNRRIAIHRT
;
A
#
# COMPACT_ATOMS: atom_id res chain seq x y z
N MET A 1 24.21 19.76 -16.74
CA MET A 1 24.26 18.94 -17.97
C MET A 1 24.03 17.50 -17.59
N LEU A 2 22.80 16.98 -17.75
CA LEU A 2 22.49 15.55 -17.53
C LEU A 2 23.22 14.76 -18.63
N ARG A 3 24.10 13.83 -18.25
CA ARG A 3 24.69 12.88 -19.20
C ARG A 3 23.52 12.20 -19.93
N LYS A 4 23.53 12.25 -21.27
CA LYS A 4 22.76 11.36 -22.13
C LYS A 4 23.35 9.94 -21.99
N SER A 5 23.10 9.27 -20.88
CA SER A 5 23.23 7.82 -20.87
C SER A 5 22.06 7.26 -21.68
N ALA A 6 22.31 6.32 -22.55
CA ALA A 6 21.24 5.53 -23.14
C ALA A 6 20.40 5.01 -21.98
N GLY A 7 19.09 5.33 -21.96
CA GLY A 7 18.21 4.92 -20.86
C GLY A 7 18.17 3.38 -20.79
N LEU A 8 18.00 2.88 -19.58
CA LEU A 8 17.89 1.44 -19.35
C LEU A 8 16.60 0.90 -20.03
N GLU A 9 16.75 -0.06 -20.94
CA GLU A 9 15.59 -0.74 -21.56
C GLU A 9 15.04 -1.81 -20.61
N LEU A 10 13.76 -1.70 -20.25
CA LEU A 10 13.07 -2.61 -19.33
C LEU A 10 11.92 -3.32 -20.02
N SER A 11 11.98 -4.64 -20.09
CA SER A 11 10.89 -5.47 -20.52
C SER A 11 9.77 -5.53 -19.46
N ARG A 12 8.55 -5.84 -19.89
CA ARG A 12 7.41 -6.10 -18.99
C ARG A 12 7.75 -7.19 -17.96
N ALA A 13 8.40 -8.26 -18.38
CA ALA A 13 8.77 -9.37 -17.50
C ALA A 13 9.72 -8.92 -16.36
N GLN A 14 10.73 -8.10 -16.68
CA GLN A 14 11.64 -7.53 -15.68
C GLN A 14 10.89 -6.65 -14.69
N ILE A 15 9.98 -5.79 -15.17
CA ILE A 15 9.19 -4.90 -14.32
C ILE A 15 8.30 -5.71 -13.36
N LEU A 16 7.55 -6.69 -13.87
CA LEU A 16 6.67 -7.52 -13.04
C LEU A 16 7.47 -8.36 -12.03
N GLY A 17 8.59 -8.94 -12.46
CA GLY A 17 9.47 -9.71 -11.60
C GLY A 17 10.04 -8.87 -10.47
N PHE A 18 10.63 -7.71 -10.77
CA PHE A 18 11.14 -6.78 -9.77
C PHE A 18 10.05 -6.44 -8.73
N ARG A 19 8.86 -6.07 -9.18
CA ARG A 19 7.76 -5.69 -8.29
C ARG A 19 7.26 -6.81 -7.42
N ARG A 20 7.17 -8.04 -7.92
CA ARG A 20 6.82 -9.19 -7.09
C ARG A 20 7.84 -9.40 -5.99
N ARG A 21 9.14 -9.33 -6.31
CA ARG A 21 10.21 -9.48 -5.33
C ARG A 21 10.22 -8.34 -4.31
N ALA A 22 10.12 -7.08 -4.74
CA ALA A 22 10.02 -5.93 -3.86
C ALA A 22 8.78 -6.00 -2.94
N GLY A 23 7.67 -6.56 -3.44
CA GLY A 23 6.44 -6.82 -2.69
C GLY A 23 6.43 -8.13 -1.88
N LEU A 24 7.53 -8.90 -1.84
CA LEU A 24 7.64 -10.20 -1.14
C LEU A 24 6.63 -11.25 -1.65
N LEU A 25 6.22 -11.20 -2.92
CA LEU A 25 5.17 -12.07 -3.45
C LEU A 25 5.71 -13.39 -4.02
N ASP A 26 6.98 -13.44 -4.41
CA ASP A 26 7.61 -14.65 -4.93
C ASP A 26 7.91 -15.63 -3.80
N GLU A 27 8.46 -15.16 -2.68
CA GLU A 27 8.77 -15.98 -1.52
C GLU A 27 8.31 -15.28 -0.23
N ARG A 28 7.53 -15.99 0.58
CA ARG A 28 7.08 -15.51 1.89
C ARG A 28 8.19 -15.61 2.92
N LEU A 29 8.43 -14.52 3.62
CA LEU A 29 9.34 -14.50 4.77
C LEU A 29 8.73 -15.24 5.97
N PRO A 30 9.52 -15.90 6.82
CA PRO A 30 9.04 -16.45 8.09
C PRO A 30 8.44 -15.35 8.97
N ALA A 31 7.37 -15.67 9.72
CA ALA A 31 6.71 -14.71 10.62
C ALA A 31 7.68 -14.21 11.70
N SER A 32 7.87 -12.93 11.76
CA SER A 32 8.67 -12.23 12.78
C SER A 32 8.34 -10.73 12.76
N ALA A 33 8.66 -10.02 13.84
CA ALA A 33 8.53 -8.56 13.88
C ALA A 33 9.29 -7.87 12.73
N LYS A 34 10.43 -8.43 12.30
CA LYS A 34 11.20 -7.92 11.14
C LYS A 34 10.43 -8.11 9.85
N SER A 35 9.89 -9.29 9.61
CA SER A 35 9.13 -9.61 8.39
C SER A 35 7.84 -8.81 8.28
N LEU A 36 7.12 -8.63 9.40
CA LEU A 36 5.93 -7.78 9.46
C LEU A 36 6.26 -6.32 9.08
N ARG A 37 7.36 -5.78 9.61
CA ARG A 37 7.82 -4.42 9.25
C ARG A 37 8.25 -4.32 7.79
N LEU A 38 8.88 -5.35 7.22
CA LEU A 38 9.25 -5.37 5.81
C LEU A 38 8.02 -5.42 4.91
N ALA A 39 7.03 -6.25 5.21
CA ALA A 39 5.77 -6.28 4.48
C ALA A 39 5.03 -4.93 4.52
N ALA A 40 5.11 -4.20 5.64
CA ALA A 40 4.49 -2.89 5.82
C ALA A 40 5.40 -1.70 5.42
N TRP A 41 6.55 -1.95 4.81
CA TRP A 41 7.57 -0.91 4.55
C TRP A 41 7.10 0.23 3.64
N ALA A 42 6.30 -0.07 2.63
CA ALA A 42 5.69 0.93 1.74
C ALA A 42 4.30 1.40 2.23
N GLY A 43 3.84 0.89 3.36
CA GLY A 43 2.49 1.11 3.88
C GLY A 43 1.45 0.22 3.20
N LEU A 44 0.63 -0.42 4.00
CA LEU A 44 -0.45 -1.31 3.55
C LEU A 44 -1.78 -0.59 3.68
N GLN A 45 -2.50 -0.41 2.59
CA GLN A 45 -3.82 0.19 2.63
C GLN A 45 -4.80 -0.75 3.35
N ASP A 46 -5.55 -0.22 4.32
CA ASP A 46 -6.50 -0.97 5.14
C ASP A 46 -7.91 -0.34 5.07
N SER A 47 -8.28 0.14 3.89
CA SER A 47 -9.59 0.78 3.65
C SER A 47 -10.74 -0.23 3.47
N MET A 48 -10.41 -1.49 3.27
CA MET A 48 -11.33 -2.63 3.30
C MET A 48 -11.00 -3.49 4.52
N PRO A 49 -11.99 -4.08 5.19
CA PRO A 49 -11.77 -4.87 6.39
C PRO A 49 -10.69 -5.94 6.20
N ARG A 50 -9.63 -5.88 7.00
CA ARG A 50 -8.50 -6.83 7.00
C ARG A 50 -7.63 -6.82 5.72
N ALA A 51 -7.71 -5.78 4.89
CA ALA A 51 -6.89 -5.71 3.67
C ALA A 51 -5.38 -5.73 4.00
N ALA A 52 -4.94 -4.94 5.00
CA ALA A 52 -3.54 -4.95 5.42
C ALA A 52 -3.08 -6.33 5.95
N LEU A 53 -3.93 -7.04 6.70
CA LEU A 53 -3.63 -8.40 7.15
C LEU A 53 -3.43 -9.38 5.98
N LEU A 54 -4.28 -9.28 4.96
CA LEU A 54 -4.16 -10.11 3.76
C LEU A 54 -2.92 -9.75 2.93
N SER A 55 -2.55 -8.46 2.84
CA SER A 55 -1.28 -8.05 2.22
C SER A 55 -0.07 -8.54 3.01
N ILE A 56 -0.11 -8.53 4.35
CA ILE A 56 0.94 -9.16 5.19
C ILE A 56 1.03 -10.66 4.88
N HIS A 57 -0.10 -11.36 4.82
CA HIS A 57 -0.15 -12.78 4.49
C HIS A 57 0.47 -13.08 3.12
N ALA A 58 0.26 -12.22 2.12
CA ALA A 58 0.85 -12.41 0.80
C ALA A 58 2.39 -12.48 0.82
N GLY A 59 3.05 -11.77 1.76
CA GLY A 59 4.50 -11.70 1.90
C GLY A 59 5.10 -12.41 3.12
N VAL A 60 4.27 -12.89 4.07
CA VAL A 60 4.72 -13.50 5.33
C VAL A 60 4.07 -14.86 5.54
N LYS A 61 4.89 -15.91 5.73
CA LYS A 61 4.44 -17.28 6.00
C LYS A 61 3.98 -17.42 7.45
N GLY A 62 2.91 -18.18 7.69
CA GLY A 62 2.39 -18.41 9.04
C GLY A 62 1.78 -17.14 9.65
N CYS A 63 1.18 -16.30 8.82
CA CYS A 63 0.45 -15.12 9.27
C CYS A 63 -0.83 -15.55 10.01
N HIS A 64 -1.07 -14.96 11.19
CA HIS A 64 -2.26 -15.16 12.01
C HIS A 64 -3.14 -13.92 12.02
N ALA A 65 -4.39 -14.09 12.43
CA ALA A 65 -5.41 -13.04 12.43
C ALA A 65 -5.05 -11.81 13.28
N ASP A 66 -4.19 -11.96 14.28
CA ASP A 66 -3.75 -10.90 15.20
C ASP A 66 -2.46 -10.19 14.75
N HIS A 67 -1.79 -10.67 13.71
CA HIS A 67 -0.52 -10.08 13.26
C HIS A 67 -0.64 -8.62 12.80
N TRP A 68 -1.80 -8.19 12.32
CA TRP A 68 -2.01 -6.79 11.96
C TRP A 68 -2.04 -5.84 13.19
N GLU A 69 -2.25 -6.39 14.40
CA GLU A 69 -2.19 -5.69 15.68
C GLU A 69 -0.84 -5.80 16.39
N HIS A 70 0.12 -6.45 15.76
CA HIS A 70 1.44 -6.65 16.35
C HIS A 70 2.07 -5.30 16.75
N PRO A 71 2.72 -5.18 17.93
CA PRO A 71 3.27 -3.91 18.45
C PRO A 71 4.27 -3.22 17.53
N SER A 72 4.88 -3.95 16.59
CA SER A 72 5.76 -3.36 15.57
C SER A 72 5.03 -2.66 14.43
N LEU A 73 3.70 -2.71 14.40
CA LEU A 73 2.83 -2.10 13.40
C LEU A 73 1.89 -1.09 14.04
N VAL A 74 1.48 -0.09 13.27
CA VAL A 74 0.53 0.93 13.71
C VAL A 74 -0.41 1.30 12.56
N GLN A 75 -1.67 1.60 12.90
CA GLN A 75 -2.62 2.18 11.96
C GLN A 75 -2.63 3.71 12.04
N LEU A 76 -2.73 4.34 10.89
CA LEU A 76 -2.89 5.79 10.76
C LEU A 76 -3.76 6.13 9.55
N TRP A 77 -4.27 7.37 9.51
CA TRP A 77 -4.76 7.92 8.25
C TRP A 77 -3.56 8.27 7.36
N GLY A 78 -3.35 7.48 6.35
CA GLY A 78 -2.27 7.60 5.37
C GLY A 78 -2.65 8.42 4.12
N PRO A 79 -2.06 8.16 2.96
CA PRO A 79 -2.35 8.84 1.70
C PRO A 79 -3.85 8.89 1.39
N ARG A 80 -4.32 10.03 0.89
CA ARG A 80 -5.74 10.29 0.59
C ARG A 80 -6.68 10.11 1.79
N PHE A 81 -6.16 10.19 3.02
CA PHE A 81 -6.88 9.94 4.27
C PHE A 81 -7.51 8.55 4.39
N ASN A 82 -7.04 7.60 3.62
CA ASN A 82 -7.36 6.20 3.81
C ASN A 82 -6.63 5.65 5.05
N VAL A 83 -7.16 4.58 5.62
CA VAL A 83 -6.47 3.86 6.69
C VAL A 83 -5.32 3.06 6.11
N TYR A 84 -4.17 3.12 6.77
CA TYR A 84 -2.96 2.37 6.44
C TYR A 84 -2.39 1.69 7.68
N VAL A 85 -1.79 0.53 7.48
CA VAL A 85 -0.90 -0.11 8.45
C VAL A 85 0.54 0.10 8.00
N VAL A 86 1.37 0.60 8.89
CA VAL A 86 2.80 0.85 8.65
C VAL A 86 3.63 0.28 9.79
N ALA A 87 4.93 0.10 9.59
CA ALA A 87 5.81 -0.20 10.70
C ALA A 87 5.80 0.98 11.70
N GLU A 88 5.76 0.69 12.98
CA GLU A 88 5.66 1.71 14.05
C GLU A 88 6.77 2.76 13.93
N LYS A 89 8.01 2.32 13.68
CA LYS A 89 9.17 3.18 13.48
C LYS A 89 9.06 4.10 12.24
N ASP A 90 8.22 3.76 11.27
CA ASP A 90 8.04 4.47 10.00
C ASP A 90 6.85 5.45 10.05
N LEU A 91 6.12 5.49 11.17
CA LEU A 91 5.04 6.46 11.38
C LEU A 91 5.41 7.91 11.01
N PRO A 92 6.61 8.43 11.38
CA PRO A 92 7.00 9.79 11.01
C PRO A 92 6.99 10.02 9.50
N VAL A 93 7.47 9.05 8.73
CA VAL A 93 7.52 9.13 7.27
C VAL A 93 6.11 9.24 6.66
N PHE A 94 5.19 8.36 7.08
CA PHE A 94 3.83 8.32 6.53
C PHE A 94 2.90 9.44 7.01
N SER A 95 3.20 10.06 8.14
CA SER A 95 2.45 11.19 8.68
C SER A 95 3.00 12.52 8.17
N LEU A 96 4.26 12.85 8.53
CA LEU A 96 4.86 14.16 8.30
C LEU A 96 5.08 14.47 6.81
N ALA A 97 5.28 13.46 5.96
CA ALA A 97 5.31 13.65 4.51
C ALA A 97 4.06 14.36 3.96
N ARG A 98 2.95 14.26 4.67
CA ARG A 98 1.65 14.81 4.30
C ARG A 98 1.32 16.13 5.03
N LEU A 99 2.17 16.57 5.95
CA LEU A 99 1.98 17.84 6.65
C LEU A 99 2.12 18.99 5.63
N PRO A 100 1.08 19.83 5.45
CA PRO A 100 1.10 20.88 4.44
C PRO A 100 2.20 21.92 4.71
N ASP A 101 2.82 22.46 3.64
CA ASP A 101 3.71 23.63 3.75
C ASP A 101 2.92 24.93 3.94
N ASP A 102 1.64 24.94 3.56
CA ASP A 102 0.72 26.05 3.79
C ASP A 102 0.53 26.30 5.29
N ALA A 103 0.99 27.46 5.76
CA ALA A 103 0.99 27.79 7.19
C ALA A 103 -0.40 27.71 7.84
N ARG A 104 -1.45 28.15 7.14
CA ARG A 104 -2.83 28.11 7.66
C ARG A 104 -3.34 26.67 7.82
N ARG A 105 -3.09 25.82 6.84
CA ARG A 105 -3.48 24.40 6.90
C ARG A 105 -2.68 23.64 7.95
N ARG A 106 -1.39 23.92 8.05
CA ARG A 106 -0.51 23.35 9.07
C ARG A 106 -0.97 23.73 10.47
N ALA A 107 -1.19 25.03 10.72
CA ALA A 107 -1.70 25.52 11.99
C ALA A 107 -3.04 24.87 12.38
N ARG A 108 -3.96 24.70 11.42
CA ARG A 108 -5.24 24.03 11.67
C ARG A 108 -5.06 22.55 12.03
N ALA A 109 -4.16 21.84 11.37
CA ALA A 109 -3.86 20.44 11.70
C ALA A 109 -3.27 20.30 13.10
N GLN A 110 -2.34 21.19 13.46
CA GLN A 110 -1.70 21.25 14.76
C GLN A 110 -2.70 21.63 15.87
N ASP A 111 -3.52 22.64 15.66
CA ASP A 111 -4.59 23.02 16.62
C ASP A 111 -5.53 21.85 16.89
N THR A 112 -6.02 21.19 15.83
CA THR A 112 -6.88 20.02 15.99
C THR A 112 -6.19 18.90 16.77
N ALA A 113 -4.91 18.63 16.49
CA ALA A 113 -4.13 17.62 17.21
C ALA A 113 -3.96 17.97 18.69
N LEU A 114 -3.62 19.22 19.01
CA LEU A 114 -3.44 19.68 20.40
C LEU A 114 -4.74 19.62 21.18
N ARG A 115 -5.86 20.08 20.60
CA ARG A 115 -7.18 20.01 21.23
C ARG A 115 -7.58 18.57 21.51
N LEU A 116 -7.34 17.65 20.54
CA LEU A 116 -7.63 16.24 20.71
C LEU A 116 -6.73 15.62 21.80
N GLN A 117 -5.46 15.95 21.80
CA GLN A 117 -4.50 15.47 22.81
C GLN A 117 -4.90 15.90 24.23
N SER A 118 -5.21 17.19 24.41
CA SER A 118 -5.66 17.73 25.70
C SER A 118 -6.98 17.10 26.16
N PHE A 119 -7.92 16.89 25.23
CA PHE A 119 -9.21 16.28 25.56
C PHE A 119 -9.06 14.78 25.92
N LEU A 120 -8.27 14.03 25.18
CA LEU A 120 -8.10 12.60 25.42
C LEU A 120 -7.29 12.31 26.68
N ASP A 121 -6.32 13.14 27.00
CA ASP A 121 -5.46 12.98 28.19
C ASP A 121 -4.96 11.54 28.37
N GLY A 122 -4.33 11.00 27.32
CA GLY A 122 -3.81 9.63 27.28
C GLY A 122 -4.86 8.52 27.01
N ARG A 123 -6.15 8.84 27.04
CA ARG A 123 -7.24 7.87 26.81
C ARG A 123 -7.39 7.52 25.32
N ARG A 124 -8.01 6.37 25.08
CA ARG A 124 -8.50 5.94 23.77
C ARG A 124 -10.01 6.08 23.71
N MET A 125 -10.54 6.54 22.56
CA MET A 125 -11.97 6.81 22.43
C MET A 125 -12.46 6.56 20.99
N PRO A 126 -13.73 6.14 20.78
CA PRO A 126 -14.32 6.10 19.45
C PRO A 126 -14.25 7.46 18.76
N CYS A 127 -13.84 7.46 17.49
CA CYS A 127 -13.61 8.68 16.69
C CYS A 127 -14.86 9.57 16.64
N GLY A 128 -16.06 8.95 16.52
CA GLY A 128 -17.34 9.65 16.56
C GLY A 128 -17.59 10.38 17.87
N GLN A 129 -17.23 9.77 19.00
CA GLN A 129 -17.38 10.36 20.32
C GLN A 129 -16.38 11.50 20.52
N ALA A 130 -15.11 11.31 20.17
CA ALA A 130 -14.08 12.33 20.28
C ALA A 130 -14.40 13.56 19.41
N GLY A 131 -14.88 13.37 18.18
CA GLY A 131 -15.27 14.46 17.30
C GLY A 131 -16.41 15.30 17.89
N ARG A 132 -17.47 14.65 18.36
CA ARG A 132 -18.61 15.36 19.01
C ARG A 132 -18.19 16.15 20.24
N ALA A 133 -17.34 15.57 21.10
CA ALA A 133 -16.86 16.25 22.29
C ALA A 133 -16.03 17.52 21.98
N LEU A 134 -15.32 17.52 20.86
CA LEU A 134 -14.56 18.67 20.38
C LEU A 134 -15.42 19.69 19.57
N GLY A 135 -16.71 19.43 19.41
CA GLY A 135 -17.57 20.24 18.53
C GLY A 135 -17.17 20.15 17.04
N ALA A 136 -16.54 19.03 16.65
CA ALA A 136 -16.04 18.83 15.31
C ALA A 136 -16.71 17.62 14.65
N HIS A 137 -16.84 17.65 13.32
CA HIS A 137 -17.29 16.46 12.61
C HIS A 137 -16.25 15.32 12.78
N PRO A 138 -16.65 14.07 13.09
CA PRO A 138 -15.73 12.97 13.33
C PRO A 138 -14.67 12.79 12.23
N ASN A 139 -15.08 12.91 10.97
CA ASN A 139 -14.18 12.82 9.82
C ASN A 139 -13.13 13.96 9.76
N SER A 140 -13.29 15.04 10.53
CA SER A 140 -12.30 16.13 10.53
C SER A 140 -11.05 15.80 11.35
N LEU A 141 -11.14 14.84 12.27
CA LEU A 141 -9.98 14.40 13.07
C LEU A 141 -8.84 13.84 12.19
N ARG A 142 -9.18 13.25 11.04
CA ARG A 142 -8.17 12.76 10.06
C ARG A 142 -7.24 13.84 9.53
N TYR A 143 -7.69 15.12 9.55
CA TYR A 143 -6.85 16.24 9.10
C TYR A 143 -5.74 16.60 10.09
N ALA A 144 -5.79 16.08 11.32
CA ALA A 144 -4.73 16.17 12.29
C ALA A 144 -3.68 15.05 12.15
N ALA A 145 -4.00 13.94 11.48
CA ALA A 145 -3.08 12.81 11.32
C ALA A 145 -1.71 13.17 10.70
N PRO A 146 -1.59 14.13 9.76
CA PRO A 146 -0.30 14.56 9.23
C PRO A 146 0.67 15.13 10.27
N THR A 147 0.22 15.50 11.47
CA THR A 147 1.11 15.91 12.57
C THR A 147 1.92 14.74 13.17
N GLY A 148 1.53 13.50 12.89
CA GLY A 148 2.12 12.29 13.45
C GLY A 148 1.73 12.02 14.93
N THR A 149 0.89 12.88 15.52
CA THR A 149 0.43 12.73 16.91
C THR A 149 -0.86 11.95 17.04
N VAL A 150 -1.71 11.93 16.00
CA VAL A 150 -3.04 11.31 16.01
C VAL A 150 -3.01 9.96 15.30
N LEU A 151 -3.34 8.92 16.02
CA LEU A 151 -3.42 7.54 15.57
C LEU A 151 -4.85 7.02 15.64
N LEU A 152 -5.10 5.93 14.94
CA LEU A 152 -6.38 5.23 15.01
C LEU A 152 -6.19 3.72 15.08
N ARG A 153 -7.27 3.03 15.49
CA ARG A 153 -7.46 1.59 15.30
C ARG A 153 -8.84 1.38 14.71
N TRP A 154 -8.89 0.76 13.55
CA TRP A 154 -10.12 0.39 12.87
C TRP A 154 -10.07 -1.09 12.47
N ASP A 155 -11.07 -1.84 12.87
CA ASP A 155 -11.18 -3.28 12.59
C ASP A 155 -12.09 -3.61 11.39
N GLY A 156 -12.67 -2.59 10.78
CA GLY A 156 -13.59 -2.74 9.65
C GLY A 156 -15.06 -2.96 10.03
N ALA A 157 -15.35 -3.26 11.30
CA ALA A 157 -16.70 -3.53 11.79
C ALA A 157 -17.26 -2.44 12.69
N HIS A 158 -16.41 -1.79 13.48
CA HIS A 158 -16.78 -0.80 14.49
C HIS A 158 -16.24 0.59 14.13
N ASP A 159 -16.72 1.61 14.88
CA ASP A 159 -16.12 2.94 14.83
C ASP A 159 -14.64 2.88 15.16
N ALA A 160 -13.82 3.57 14.34
CA ALA A 160 -12.39 3.67 14.60
C ALA A 160 -12.15 4.29 15.99
N VAL A 161 -11.25 3.72 16.76
CA VAL A 161 -10.78 4.26 18.04
C VAL A 161 -9.57 5.14 17.79
N VAL A 162 -9.54 6.35 18.34
CA VAL A 162 -8.44 7.32 18.20
C VAL A 162 -7.71 7.52 19.53
N TRP A 163 -6.43 7.83 19.46
CA TRP A 163 -5.60 8.25 20.58
C TRP A 163 -4.47 9.15 20.09
N CYS A 164 -3.78 9.79 21.03
CA CYS A 164 -2.64 10.65 20.74
C CYS A 164 -1.33 10.07 21.31
N ARG A 165 -0.24 10.44 20.66
CA ARG A 165 1.15 10.17 21.09
C ARG A 165 1.98 11.45 20.98
N PRO A 166 3.19 11.50 21.56
CA PRO A 166 4.12 12.61 21.35
C PRO A 166 4.43 12.82 19.87
N PRO A 167 4.65 14.08 19.44
CA PRO A 167 5.01 14.38 18.06
C PRO A 167 6.32 13.68 17.67
N PRO A 168 6.40 13.12 16.45
CA PRO A 168 7.64 12.51 15.98
C PRO A 168 8.68 13.59 15.63
N ASN A 169 9.96 13.22 15.75
CA ASN A 169 11.08 14.08 15.40
C ASN A 169 11.59 13.72 13.99
N LEU A 170 11.03 14.36 12.98
CA LEU A 170 11.47 14.28 11.58
C LEU A 170 10.98 15.53 10.84
N GLU A 171 11.80 16.07 9.94
CA GLU A 171 11.39 17.21 9.14
C GLU A 171 10.45 16.79 7.98
N PRO A 172 9.36 17.52 7.71
CA PRO A 172 8.41 17.16 6.67
C PRO A 172 9.02 17.01 5.27
N PRO A 173 9.99 17.84 4.82
CA PRO A 173 10.67 17.63 3.52
C PRO A 173 11.46 16.32 3.45
N ASP A 174 12.06 15.88 4.55
CA ASP A 174 12.82 14.63 4.60
C ASP A 174 11.87 13.41 4.66
N ALA A 175 10.77 13.54 5.39
CA ALA A 175 9.69 12.54 5.36
C ALA A 175 9.14 12.35 3.94
N ARG A 176 8.95 13.44 3.18
CA ARG A 176 8.48 13.37 1.78
C ARG A 176 9.48 12.68 0.88
N LEU A 177 10.76 13.00 1.02
CA LEU A 177 11.82 12.40 0.23
C LEU A 177 11.90 10.88 0.48
N GLU A 178 11.87 10.48 1.75
CA GLU A 178 11.90 9.07 2.13
C GLU A 178 10.63 8.33 1.66
N LEU A 179 9.45 8.92 1.82
CA LEU A 179 8.21 8.34 1.32
C LEU A 179 8.25 8.17 -0.21
N ALA A 180 8.80 9.15 -0.93
CA ALA A 180 8.98 9.08 -2.37
C ALA A 180 9.90 7.93 -2.79
N ARG A 181 11.06 7.75 -2.12
CA ARG A 181 11.95 6.61 -2.38
C ARG A 181 11.23 5.27 -2.22
N ARG A 182 10.49 5.09 -1.12
CA ARG A 182 9.75 3.85 -0.86
C ARG A 182 8.71 3.56 -1.94
N TYR A 183 7.98 4.58 -2.35
CA TYR A 183 7.00 4.42 -3.43
C TYR A 183 7.67 4.10 -4.77
N LEU A 184 8.79 4.72 -5.08
CA LEU A 184 9.52 4.42 -6.32
C LEU A 184 10.08 3.01 -6.33
N HIS A 185 10.57 2.53 -5.19
CA HIS A 185 11.02 1.14 -5.06
C HIS A 185 9.88 0.13 -5.30
N ILE A 186 8.74 0.32 -4.63
CA ILE A 186 7.62 -0.65 -4.73
C ILE A 186 6.85 -0.52 -6.04
N PHE A 187 6.68 0.71 -6.54
CA PHE A 187 5.85 1.00 -7.71
C PHE A 187 6.66 1.28 -8.98
N GLY A 188 7.98 1.31 -8.93
CA GLY A 188 8.83 1.55 -10.10
C GLY A 188 8.65 0.52 -11.22
N PRO A 189 8.98 0.90 -12.46
CA PRO A 189 9.35 2.22 -12.95
C PRO A 189 8.18 3.21 -12.95
N PHE A 190 8.45 4.51 -12.88
CA PHE A 190 7.39 5.52 -12.82
C PHE A 190 7.57 6.63 -13.88
N TYR A 191 6.45 7.20 -14.30
CA TYR A 191 6.42 8.30 -15.25
C TYR A 191 6.45 9.66 -14.54
N ARG A 192 7.05 10.67 -15.14
CA ARG A 192 7.27 12.01 -14.56
C ARG A 192 6.01 12.68 -13.97
N GLY A 193 4.82 12.27 -14.41
CA GLY A 193 3.53 12.78 -13.91
C GLY A 193 2.98 12.10 -12.65
N VAL A 194 3.58 11.01 -12.20
CA VAL A 194 3.00 10.10 -11.18
C VAL A 194 3.35 10.45 -9.73
N ILE A 195 4.30 11.37 -9.48
CA ILE A 195 4.58 11.85 -8.12
C ILE A 195 3.38 12.58 -7.49
N ARG A 196 2.45 13.10 -8.31
CA ARG A 196 1.19 13.71 -7.87
C ARG A 196 0.25 12.80 -7.05
N PRO A 197 0.06 11.52 -7.39
CA PRO A 197 -0.87 10.65 -6.66
C PRO A 197 -0.43 10.26 -5.26
N LEU A 198 0.80 10.53 -4.84
CA LEU A 198 1.33 10.17 -3.53
C LEU A 198 0.62 10.86 -2.34
N GLY A 199 -0.48 11.60 -2.62
CA GLY A 199 -1.30 12.24 -1.59
C GLY A 199 -0.76 13.59 -1.14
N TRP A 200 0.16 14.20 -1.89
CA TRP A 200 0.67 15.54 -1.61
C TRP A 200 -0.34 16.60 -2.07
N TYR A 201 -0.55 17.57 -1.19
CA TYR A 201 -1.61 18.56 -1.35
C TYR A 201 -1.38 19.57 -2.48
N ARG A 202 -0.12 19.78 -2.92
CA ARG A 202 0.23 20.80 -3.93
C ARG A 202 1.28 20.29 -4.91
N ASN A 203 1.21 20.82 -6.13
CA ASN A 203 2.23 20.56 -7.17
C ASN A 203 3.63 21.07 -6.78
N SER A 204 3.70 22.14 -5.96
CA SER A 204 4.97 22.71 -5.48
C SER A 204 5.72 21.76 -4.55
N GLU A 205 5.01 21.10 -3.62
CA GLU A 205 5.60 20.11 -2.70
C GLU A 205 6.10 18.89 -3.45
N ALA A 206 5.31 18.41 -4.42
CA ALA A 206 5.70 17.29 -5.29
C ALA A 206 6.92 17.66 -6.15
N LYS A 207 6.94 18.88 -6.71
CA LYS A 207 8.07 19.36 -7.53
C LYS A 207 9.34 19.46 -6.68
N ALA A 208 9.28 20.10 -5.51
CA ALA A 208 10.43 20.26 -4.63
C ALA A 208 11.02 18.90 -4.19
N THR A 209 10.15 17.92 -3.93
CA THR A 209 10.59 16.56 -3.60
C THR A 209 11.24 15.88 -4.81
N PHE A 210 10.67 16.03 -6.00
CA PHE A 210 11.26 15.49 -7.22
C PHE A 210 12.62 16.12 -7.54
N ASP A 211 12.76 17.43 -7.39
CA ASP A 211 14.03 18.13 -7.64
C ASP A 211 15.16 17.64 -6.71
N ARG A 212 14.82 17.24 -5.47
CA ARG A 212 15.77 16.59 -4.55
C ARG A 212 16.08 15.14 -4.93
N LEU A 213 15.09 14.42 -5.44
CA LEU A 213 15.17 13.00 -5.74
C LEU A 213 15.87 12.72 -7.08
N VAL A 214 15.84 13.66 -8.03
CA VAL A 214 16.30 13.45 -9.42
C VAL A 214 17.74 12.96 -9.54
N VAL A 215 18.59 13.29 -8.57
CA VAL A 215 20.00 12.85 -8.53
C VAL A 215 20.16 11.36 -8.20
N GLU A 216 19.11 10.74 -7.66
CA GLU A 216 19.03 9.33 -7.29
C GLU A 216 18.30 8.49 -8.36
N LEU A 217 17.93 9.12 -9.50
CA LEU A 217 17.11 8.47 -10.51
C LEU A 217 17.91 8.12 -11.76
N THR A 218 17.67 6.94 -12.30
CA THR A 218 18.13 6.49 -13.62
C THR A 218 16.96 6.54 -14.60
N PRO A 219 17.12 7.16 -15.79
CA PRO A 219 16.11 7.11 -16.83
C PRO A 219 15.99 5.69 -17.39
N ALA A 220 14.76 5.27 -17.66
CA ALA A 220 14.43 3.95 -18.22
C ALA A 220 13.38 4.08 -19.33
N HIS A 221 13.40 3.13 -20.25
CA HIS A 221 12.37 2.94 -21.27
C HIS A 221 11.59 1.67 -20.96
N THR A 222 10.27 1.74 -20.99
CA THR A 222 9.35 0.67 -20.71
C THR A 222 8.42 0.44 -21.89
N PRO A 223 7.67 -0.66 -21.96
CA PRO A 223 6.67 -0.88 -23.01
C PRO A 223 5.61 0.24 -23.12
N THR A 224 5.42 1.04 -22.08
CA THR A 224 4.46 2.15 -22.06
C THR A 224 5.11 3.53 -22.17
N GLY A 225 6.44 3.61 -22.41
CA GLY A 225 7.17 4.83 -22.67
C GLY A 225 8.31 5.13 -21.68
N GLY A 226 8.83 6.35 -21.73
CA GLY A 226 9.93 6.81 -20.89
C GLY A 226 9.54 6.93 -19.41
N ALA A 227 10.37 6.39 -18.53
CA ALA A 227 10.16 6.32 -17.09
C ALA A 227 11.45 6.58 -16.31
N TRP A 228 11.35 6.49 -14.98
CA TRP A 228 12.47 6.60 -14.05
C TRP A 228 12.42 5.45 -13.06
N ILE A 229 13.59 5.00 -12.63
CA ILE A 229 13.78 4.07 -11.50
C ILE A 229 14.75 4.67 -10.50
N LEU A 230 14.79 4.17 -9.28
CA LEU A 230 15.89 4.48 -8.37
C LEU A 230 17.18 3.85 -8.91
N ALA A 231 18.29 4.60 -8.86
CA ALA A 231 19.59 4.09 -9.30
C ALA A 231 20.01 2.82 -8.53
N ASP A 232 19.68 2.75 -7.25
CA ASP A 232 19.94 1.59 -6.39
C ASP A 232 19.17 0.34 -6.83
N ASP A 233 18.06 0.49 -7.58
CA ASP A 233 17.24 -0.62 -8.07
C ASP A 233 17.68 -1.14 -9.45
N GLU A 234 18.59 -0.44 -10.14
CA GLU A 234 18.97 -0.74 -11.52
C GLU A 234 19.43 -2.20 -11.68
N ALA A 235 20.36 -2.65 -10.83
CA ALA A 235 20.87 -4.02 -10.88
C ALA A 235 19.76 -5.07 -10.67
N ALA A 236 18.80 -4.77 -9.79
CA ALA A 236 17.68 -5.65 -9.53
C ALA A 236 16.69 -5.74 -10.71
N PHE A 237 16.49 -4.64 -11.45
CA PHE A 237 15.68 -4.64 -12.68
C PHE A 237 16.37 -5.41 -13.83
N GLN A 238 17.70 -5.38 -13.90
CA GLN A 238 18.47 -6.05 -14.96
C GLN A 238 18.55 -7.58 -14.80
N GLN A 239 18.22 -8.11 -13.63
CA GLN A 239 18.24 -9.55 -13.42
C GLN A 239 17.25 -10.27 -14.36
N SER A 240 17.75 -11.18 -15.19
CA SER A 240 16.96 -11.85 -16.24
C SER A 240 16.16 -13.08 -15.76
N GLU A 241 16.34 -13.52 -14.52
CA GLU A 241 15.77 -14.77 -13.99
C GLU A 241 14.32 -14.66 -13.47
N TRP A 242 13.54 -13.72 -14.00
CA TRP A 242 12.15 -13.51 -13.59
C TRP A 242 11.14 -14.54 -14.12
N GLN A 243 11.61 -15.58 -14.81
CA GLN A 243 10.76 -16.57 -15.50
C GLN A 243 10.35 -17.76 -14.65
N GLN A 244 10.74 -17.85 -13.39
CA GLN A 244 10.29 -18.95 -12.53
C GLN A 244 8.80 -18.83 -12.23
N ALA A 245 8.14 -20.01 -12.20
CA ALA A 245 6.74 -20.10 -11.82
C ALA A 245 6.54 -19.50 -10.41
N ALA A 246 5.84 -18.36 -10.34
CA ALA A 246 5.54 -17.71 -9.09
C ALA A 246 4.31 -18.35 -8.44
N PRO A 247 4.28 -18.49 -7.10
CA PRO A 247 3.14 -19.08 -6.41
C PRO A 247 1.86 -18.26 -6.58
N ALA A 248 0.71 -18.91 -6.42
CA ALA A 248 -0.58 -18.19 -6.40
C ALA A 248 -0.64 -17.25 -5.20
N ARG A 249 -1.24 -16.06 -5.38
CA ARG A 249 -1.54 -15.09 -4.32
C ARG A 249 -2.93 -14.48 -4.50
N LEU A 250 -3.65 -14.36 -3.41
CA LEU A 250 -4.92 -13.65 -3.32
C LEU A 250 -4.66 -12.26 -2.71
N LEU A 251 -4.38 -11.28 -3.56
CA LEU A 251 -4.07 -9.92 -3.15
C LEU A 251 -5.36 -9.16 -2.81
N PRO A 252 -5.48 -8.50 -1.65
CA PRO A 252 -6.70 -7.80 -1.26
C PRO A 252 -6.93 -6.53 -2.07
N SER A 253 -8.14 -5.97 -1.98
CA SER A 253 -8.45 -4.65 -2.53
C SER A 253 -7.48 -3.59 -2.02
N GLY A 254 -6.82 -2.87 -2.93
CA GLY A 254 -5.87 -1.80 -2.58
C GLY A 254 -4.47 -2.30 -2.20
N ASP A 255 -4.14 -3.57 -2.48
CA ASP A 255 -2.78 -4.07 -2.30
C ASP A 255 -1.77 -3.26 -3.14
N ALA A 256 -0.59 -3.03 -2.55
CA ALA A 256 0.47 -2.21 -3.16
C ALA A 256 0.87 -2.72 -4.54
N TYR A 257 0.84 -4.02 -4.80
CA TYR A 257 1.23 -4.59 -6.09
C TYR A 257 0.43 -4.03 -7.26
N TYR A 258 -0.88 -3.79 -7.10
CA TYR A 258 -1.74 -3.27 -8.16
C TYR A 258 -2.43 -1.93 -7.82
N LEU A 259 -2.03 -1.24 -6.74
CA LEU A 259 -2.50 0.11 -6.38
C LEU A 259 -1.92 1.17 -7.33
N TRP A 260 -2.27 1.13 -8.63
CA TRP A 260 -1.65 1.93 -9.67
C TRP A 260 -2.59 2.85 -10.43
N TRP A 261 -2.00 3.81 -11.15
CA TRP A 261 -2.69 4.82 -11.92
C TRP A 261 -2.13 4.96 -13.33
N GLY A 262 -2.97 5.34 -14.28
CA GLY A 262 -2.55 5.69 -15.63
C GLY A 262 -2.00 4.52 -16.45
N ALA A 263 -1.02 4.81 -17.28
CA ALA A 263 -0.39 3.87 -18.22
C ALA A 263 0.25 2.66 -17.54
N ASP A 264 0.65 2.81 -16.28
CA ASP A 264 1.27 1.71 -15.51
C ASP A 264 0.34 0.51 -15.34
N ARG A 265 -0.98 0.73 -15.35
CA ARG A 265 -1.97 -0.35 -15.31
C ARG A 265 -1.88 -1.26 -16.53
N GLU A 266 -1.41 -0.75 -17.68
CA GLU A 266 -1.21 -1.53 -18.89
C GLU A 266 -0.07 -2.52 -18.80
N ILE A 267 0.96 -2.18 -18.00
CA ILE A 267 2.05 -3.11 -17.69
C ILE A 267 1.52 -4.30 -16.89
N LEU A 268 0.65 -4.05 -15.90
CA LEU A 268 0.07 -5.13 -15.08
C LEU A 268 -0.97 -5.96 -15.84
N VAL A 269 -1.89 -5.28 -16.52
CA VAL A 269 -3.03 -5.87 -17.21
C VAL A 269 -3.15 -5.21 -18.59
N PRO A 270 -2.55 -5.80 -19.65
CA PRO A 270 -2.57 -5.22 -21.00
C PRO A 270 -3.98 -5.07 -21.60
N ASP A 271 -4.90 -5.99 -21.28
CA ASP A 271 -6.27 -5.98 -21.77
C ASP A 271 -7.11 -4.89 -21.09
N ALA A 272 -7.67 -3.96 -21.86
CA ALA A 272 -8.47 -2.84 -21.36
C ALA A 272 -9.77 -3.29 -20.65
N LYS A 273 -10.42 -4.39 -21.12
CA LYS A 273 -11.62 -4.95 -20.52
C LYS A 273 -11.30 -5.49 -19.12
N ARG A 274 -10.19 -6.23 -18.99
CA ARG A 274 -9.71 -6.77 -17.70
C ARG A 274 -9.28 -5.67 -16.73
N ARG A 275 -8.71 -4.57 -17.24
CA ARG A 275 -8.45 -3.38 -16.43
C ARG A 275 -9.73 -2.81 -15.82
N ALA A 276 -10.83 -2.73 -16.56
CA ALA A 276 -12.11 -2.23 -16.06
C ALA A 276 -12.74 -3.16 -15.00
N GLU A 277 -12.50 -4.46 -15.08
CA GLU A 277 -12.95 -5.44 -14.08
C GLU A 277 -12.17 -5.33 -12.76
N LEU A 278 -10.86 -5.05 -12.81
CA LEU A 278 -9.99 -4.93 -11.63
C LEU A 278 -10.08 -3.54 -10.98
N TRP A 279 -10.04 -2.47 -11.77
CA TRP A 279 -10.08 -1.08 -11.28
C TRP A 279 -11.45 -0.47 -11.47
N THR A 280 -12.44 -1.02 -10.77
CA THR A 280 -13.82 -0.54 -10.81
C THR A 280 -13.97 0.86 -10.20
N THR A 281 -15.07 1.53 -10.50
CA THR A 281 -15.34 2.91 -10.02
C THR A 281 -15.64 3.02 -8.52
N ARG A 282 -16.07 1.92 -7.89
CA ARG A 282 -16.47 1.91 -6.47
C ARG A 282 -15.48 1.12 -5.62
N VAL A 283 -15.76 -0.17 -5.40
CA VAL A 283 -14.94 -1.05 -4.57
C VAL A 283 -14.20 -2.02 -5.50
N TRP A 284 -12.88 -1.92 -5.49
CA TRP A 284 -12.06 -2.84 -6.27
C TRP A 284 -12.16 -4.25 -5.71
N PRO A 285 -12.23 -5.27 -6.56
CA PRO A 285 -12.01 -6.65 -6.13
C PRO A 285 -10.56 -6.84 -5.70
N GLY A 286 -10.27 -7.94 -5.06
CA GLY A 286 -8.91 -8.43 -4.92
C GLY A 286 -8.39 -8.95 -6.26
N ALA A 287 -7.07 -8.94 -6.45
CA ALA A 287 -6.41 -9.51 -7.62
C ALA A 287 -5.96 -10.95 -7.35
N LEU A 288 -6.24 -11.85 -8.28
CA LEU A 288 -5.69 -13.20 -8.30
C LEU A 288 -4.38 -13.20 -9.10
N LEU A 289 -3.27 -13.46 -8.42
CA LEU A 289 -1.96 -13.63 -9.06
C LEU A 289 -1.66 -15.12 -9.24
N VAL A 290 -1.34 -15.54 -10.44
CA VAL A 290 -0.94 -16.92 -10.80
C VAL A 290 0.24 -16.87 -11.76
N ASN A 291 1.30 -17.59 -11.45
CA ASN A 291 2.54 -17.59 -12.25
C ASN A 291 3.08 -16.18 -12.53
N GLY A 292 2.98 -15.28 -11.55
CA GLY A 292 3.51 -13.92 -11.62
C GLY A 292 2.67 -12.92 -12.42
N GLU A 293 1.52 -13.33 -12.95
CA GLU A 293 0.58 -12.50 -13.71
C GLU A 293 -0.75 -12.35 -12.95
N ILE A 294 -1.42 -11.21 -13.13
CA ILE A 294 -2.80 -11.09 -12.66
C ILE A 294 -3.69 -11.91 -13.62
N ALA A 295 -4.22 -13.02 -13.12
CA ALA A 295 -4.98 -14.00 -13.88
C ALA A 295 -6.50 -13.89 -13.66
N GLY A 296 -6.95 -12.98 -12.80
CA GLY A 296 -8.36 -12.81 -12.47
C GLY A 296 -8.58 -11.90 -11.28
N VAL A 297 -9.81 -11.88 -10.82
CA VAL A 297 -10.26 -11.12 -9.65
C VAL A 297 -10.95 -12.03 -8.65
N TRP A 298 -10.98 -11.62 -7.38
CA TRP A 298 -11.69 -12.35 -6.35
C TRP A 298 -12.45 -11.41 -5.43
N ARG A 299 -13.51 -11.92 -4.84
CA ARG A 299 -14.34 -11.22 -3.85
C ARG A 299 -14.70 -12.17 -2.72
N ARG A 300 -14.94 -11.61 -1.55
CA ARG A 300 -15.37 -12.36 -0.38
C ARG A 300 -16.60 -11.74 0.25
N SER A 301 -17.52 -12.59 0.66
CA SER A 301 -18.68 -12.20 1.46
C SER A 301 -19.01 -13.34 2.42
N ALA A 302 -19.08 -13.07 3.72
CA ALA A 302 -19.58 -13.94 4.79
C ALA A 302 -19.04 -15.40 4.80
N GLY A 303 -17.84 -15.68 4.35
CA GLY A 303 -17.28 -17.05 4.32
C GLY A 303 -17.37 -17.74 2.95
N GLU A 304 -17.92 -17.06 1.97
CA GLU A 304 -17.88 -17.44 0.57
C GLU A 304 -16.85 -16.62 -0.19
N MET A 305 -16.20 -17.23 -1.16
CA MET A 305 -15.24 -16.57 -2.07
C MET A 305 -15.63 -16.86 -3.50
N SER A 306 -15.81 -15.82 -4.30
CA SER A 306 -15.92 -15.93 -5.75
C SER A 306 -14.58 -15.60 -6.40
N ILE A 307 -14.16 -16.41 -7.36
CA ILE A 307 -12.96 -16.24 -8.14
C ILE A 307 -13.31 -16.26 -9.61
N ASP A 308 -13.14 -15.12 -10.28
CA ASP A 308 -13.39 -14.95 -11.71
C ASP A 308 -12.04 -14.95 -12.43
N THR A 309 -11.78 -15.99 -13.24
CA THR A 309 -10.50 -16.11 -13.95
C THR A 309 -10.59 -15.59 -15.39
N TRP A 310 -9.55 -14.90 -15.82
CA TRP A 310 -9.48 -14.33 -17.18
C TRP A 310 -8.97 -15.31 -18.24
N ARG A 311 -8.46 -16.44 -17.78
CA ARG A 311 -8.03 -17.58 -18.60
C ARG A 311 -8.37 -18.88 -17.89
N ARG A 312 -8.39 -19.94 -18.64
CA ARG A 312 -8.47 -21.28 -18.04
C ARG A 312 -7.22 -21.55 -17.20
N LEU A 313 -7.40 -21.94 -15.96
CA LEU A 313 -6.33 -22.41 -15.09
C LEU A 313 -6.18 -23.93 -15.23
N SER A 314 -4.95 -24.42 -15.18
CA SER A 314 -4.66 -25.85 -15.10
C SER A 314 -5.10 -26.41 -13.72
N PRO A 315 -5.23 -27.74 -13.58
CA PRO A 315 -5.52 -28.36 -12.29
C PRO A 315 -4.52 -27.96 -11.20
N THR A 316 -3.22 -27.96 -11.51
CA THR A 316 -2.16 -27.57 -10.55
C THR A 316 -2.25 -26.09 -10.15
N GLU A 317 -2.59 -25.20 -11.09
CA GLU A 317 -2.82 -23.80 -10.75
C GLU A 317 -4.04 -23.63 -9.84
N TRP A 318 -5.11 -24.38 -10.08
CA TRP A 318 -6.28 -24.37 -9.21
C TRP A 318 -5.97 -24.91 -7.79
N GLU A 319 -5.23 -26.00 -7.69
CA GLU A 319 -4.76 -26.53 -6.40
C GLU A 319 -3.98 -25.48 -5.61
N ALA A 320 -3.09 -24.73 -6.28
CA ALA A 320 -2.34 -23.64 -5.66
C ALA A 320 -3.25 -22.49 -5.21
N VAL A 321 -4.27 -22.12 -5.98
CA VAL A 321 -5.26 -21.09 -5.64
C VAL A 321 -6.11 -21.52 -4.46
N GLU A 322 -6.56 -22.75 -4.41
CA GLU A 322 -7.35 -23.30 -3.31
C GLU A 322 -6.53 -23.41 -2.02
N ALA A 323 -5.27 -23.82 -2.11
CA ALA A 323 -4.35 -23.84 -0.98
C ALA A 323 -4.11 -22.44 -0.43
N GLU A 324 -3.94 -21.44 -1.30
CA GLU A 324 -3.81 -20.03 -0.91
C GLU A 324 -5.08 -19.52 -0.21
N ALA A 325 -6.26 -19.82 -0.74
CA ALA A 325 -7.53 -19.42 -0.15
C ALA A 325 -7.75 -20.05 1.23
N ALA A 326 -7.40 -21.33 1.39
CA ALA A 326 -7.50 -22.05 2.66
C ALA A 326 -6.53 -21.53 3.73
N ALA A 327 -5.42 -20.89 3.32
CA ALA A 327 -4.38 -20.35 4.20
C ALA A 327 -4.63 -18.90 4.65
N LEU A 328 -5.70 -18.24 4.18
CA LEU A 328 -5.98 -16.84 4.54
C LEU A 328 -6.19 -16.66 6.05
N PRO A 329 -5.53 -15.71 6.71
CA PRO A 329 -5.54 -15.54 8.17
C PRO A 329 -6.78 -14.75 8.63
N LEU A 330 -7.98 -15.20 8.30
CA LEU A 330 -9.20 -14.49 8.61
C LEU A 330 -9.83 -14.99 9.92
N PRO A 331 -10.16 -14.10 10.88
CA PRO A 331 -10.51 -14.49 12.25
C PRO A 331 -11.78 -15.35 12.37
N ASP A 332 -12.71 -15.22 11.44
CA ASP A 332 -14.02 -15.87 11.53
C ASP A 332 -14.16 -17.13 10.65
N LEU A 333 -13.06 -17.62 10.09
CA LEU A 333 -13.06 -18.78 9.20
C LEU A 333 -12.81 -20.09 9.96
N ASN A 334 -13.62 -20.39 10.94
CA ASN A 334 -13.71 -21.75 11.51
C ASN A 334 -14.37 -22.77 10.54
N ARG A 335 -14.77 -22.33 9.36
CA ARG A 335 -15.37 -23.14 8.30
C ARG A 335 -14.54 -23.03 7.02
N ARG A 336 -14.49 -24.13 6.27
CA ARG A 336 -13.87 -24.17 4.94
C ARG A 336 -14.52 -23.10 4.06
N ILE A 337 -13.71 -22.19 3.47
CA ILE A 337 -14.20 -21.18 2.53
C ILE A 337 -14.80 -21.92 1.33
N ALA A 338 -16.08 -21.64 1.01
CA ALA A 338 -16.69 -22.13 -0.21
C ALA A 338 -16.16 -21.28 -1.37
N ILE A 339 -15.47 -21.91 -2.33
CA ILE A 339 -14.94 -21.24 -3.51
C ILE A 339 -15.88 -21.46 -4.68
N HIS A 340 -16.46 -20.37 -5.18
CA HIS A 340 -17.25 -20.34 -6.40
C HIS A 340 -16.34 -19.94 -7.56
N ARG A 341 -16.18 -20.86 -8.53
CA ARG A 341 -15.40 -20.64 -9.76
C ARG A 341 -16.35 -20.10 -10.82
N THR A 342 -16.07 -18.97 -11.39
CA THR A 342 -16.78 -18.37 -12.54
C THR A 342 -15.83 -18.12 -13.70
#